data_59acde26d970207b1fe50dc16cfa0d75
#
_entry.id   59acde26d970207b1fe50dc16cfa0d75
#
_cell.length_a   1.000
_cell.length_b   1.000
_cell.length_c   1.000
_cell.angle_alpha   90.00
_cell.angle_beta   90.00
_cell.angle_gamma   90.00
#
_symmetry.space_group_name_H-M   'P 1'
#
loop_
_entity.id
_entity.type
_entity.pdbx_description
1 polymer ?
#
loop_
_entity_poly.entity_id
_entity_poly.type
_entity_poly.pdbx_seq_one_letter_code
_entity_poly.pdbx_strand_id
1 'polypeptide(L)'
;MTLQDLVDLSRYRLNNFERPYLWLDREIVFYINHAINTICRDAKCLEDSMTPSICQFFTKAGTMDYLLPQQIIYIKSAKIRSQETITLNVSPATQWANGATLTDTTTGNTCVVISYLTPLTYSIQYRSGQFTSGGTITDGSNPATQGSGYPTFTDTTTNTNRLIKYSKRDMDGYFASWRAQPQTQPLRYILDYQGGYITLYANPDNYYPIDMTVIRYPLVKMDYTTDMTVQTPEINSKWHDTIIEGVCWQAYQKRGEDTYDANLSVIHGQNFRSFILDQKKQNNLYESIPSTGSPVRGFV
;
A
#
# COMPACT_ATOMS: atom_id res chain seq x y z
N MET A 1 15.25 -10.64 13.27
CA MET A 1 16.70 -10.53 12.92
C MET A 1 16.95 -9.17 12.32
N THR A 2 18.05 -8.56 12.68
CA THR A 2 18.54 -7.34 12.05
C THR A 2 19.21 -7.66 10.71
N LEU A 3 19.57 -6.64 9.93
CA LEU A 3 20.37 -6.84 8.72
C LEU A 3 21.72 -7.47 9.02
N GLN A 4 22.37 -7.07 10.12
CA GLN A 4 23.63 -7.66 10.56
C GLN A 4 23.47 -9.17 10.83
N ASP A 5 22.41 -9.57 11.55
CA ASP A 5 22.13 -11.00 11.80
C ASP A 5 21.95 -11.80 10.50
N LEU A 6 21.26 -11.21 9.52
CA LEU A 6 21.05 -11.84 8.20
C LEU A 6 22.35 -11.98 7.42
N VAL A 7 23.21 -10.96 7.46
CA VAL A 7 24.54 -11.00 6.82
C VAL A 7 25.41 -12.07 7.48
N ASP A 8 25.48 -12.09 8.81
CA ASP A 8 26.33 -13.04 9.55
C ASP A 8 25.86 -14.48 9.36
N LEU A 9 24.54 -14.72 9.38
CA LEU A 9 23.99 -16.05 9.14
C LEU A 9 24.16 -16.49 7.67
N SER A 10 24.06 -15.55 6.74
CA SER A 10 24.37 -15.83 5.32
C SER A 10 25.85 -16.22 5.15
N ARG A 11 26.78 -15.51 5.81
CA ARG A 11 28.20 -15.84 5.82
C ARG A 11 28.45 -17.22 6.39
N TYR A 12 27.77 -17.55 7.49
CA TYR A 12 27.83 -18.89 8.10
C TYR A 12 27.42 -19.98 7.11
N ARG A 13 26.30 -19.79 6.42
CA ARG A 13 25.79 -20.75 5.43
C ARG A 13 26.69 -20.88 4.19
N LEU A 14 27.36 -19.79 3.79
CA LEU A 14 28.28 -19.73 2.66
C LEU A 14 29.71 -20.19 3.00
N ASN A 15 29.97 -20.55 4.26
CA ASN A 15 31.32 -20.86 4.78
C ASN A 15 32.33 -19.72 4.48
N ASN A 16 31.92 -18.46 4.60
CA ASN A 16 32.66 -17.25 4.23
C ASN A 16 33.19 -16.50 5.45
N PHE A 17 34.07 -17.15 6.24
CA PHE A 17 34.61 -16.62 7.51
C PHE A 17 35.94 -15.90 7.38
N GLU A 18 36.75 -16.33 6.41
CA GLU A 18 38.11 -15.86 6.27
C GLU A 18 38.22 -14.59 5.43
N ARG A 19 39.09 -13.68 5.80
CA ARG A 19 39.36 -12.47 5.01
C ARG A 19 40.54 -12.74 4.05
N PRO A 20 40.50 -12.22 2.80
CA PRO A 20 39.42 -11.41 2.22
C PRO A 20 38.19 -12.25 1.92
N TYR A 21 36.99 -11.69 2.23
CA TYR A 21 35.74 -12.37 1.98
C TYR A 21 35.47 -12.62 0.48
N LEU A 22 34.99 -13.81 0.14
CA LEU A 22 34.59 -14.18 -1.24
C LEU A 22 33.35 -13.39 -1.68
N TRP A 23 32.41 -13.13 -0.73
CA TRP A 23 31.25 -12.26 -0.93
C TRP A 23 31.34 -11.05 -0.02
N LEU A 24 31.36 -9.86 -0.63
CA LEU A 24 31.40 -8.59 0.11
C LEU A 24 30.05 -8.30 0.75
N ASP A 25 30.00 -7.48 1.81
CA ASP A 25 28.76 -7.06 2.49
C ASP A 25 27.75 -6.47 1.50
N ARG A 26 28.20 -5.60 0.59
CA ARG A 26 27.35 -5.01 -0.45
C ARG A 26 26.66 -6.06 -1.33
N GLU A 27 27.35 -7.18 -1.62
CA GLU A 27 26.79 -8.25 -2.47
C GLU A 27 25.76 -9.05 -1.69
N ILE A 28 26.06 -9.39 -0.43
CA ILE A 28 25.14 -10.11 0.45
C ILE A 28 23.88 -9.27 0.67
N VAL A 29 24.02 -7.98 0.95
CA VAL A 29 22.86 -7.06 1.13
C VAL A 29 22.06 -6.90 -0.17
N PHE A 30 22.73 -6.89 -1.33
CA PHE A 30 22.03 -6.92 -2.61
C PHE A 30 21.20 -8.19 -2.78
N TYR A 31 21.76 -9.37 -2.43
CA TYR A 31 21.03 -10.64 -2.50
C TYR A 31 19.88 -10.70 -1.49
N ILE A 32 20.07 -10.15 -0.27
CA ILE A 32 19.00 -10.02 0.72
C ILE A 32 17.82 -9.22 0.16
N ASN A 33 18.09 -8.02 -0.38
CA ASN A 33 17.03 -7.19 -0.98
C ASN A 33 16.33 -7.89 -2.14
N HIS A 34 17.07 -8.60 -2.98
CA HIS A 34 16.48 -9.35 -4.08
C HIS A 34 15.63 -10.52 -3.59
N ALA A 35 16.08 -11.27 -2.57
CA ALA A 35 15.31 -12.34 -1.95
C ALA A 35 14.00 -11.80 -1.34
N ILE A 36 14.07 -10.70 -0.56
CA ILE A 36 12.90 -10.03 0.02
C ILE A 36 11.90 -9.62 -1.07
N ASN A 37 12.36 -8.98 -2.14
CA ASN A 37 11.49 -8.56 -3.24
C ASN A 37 10.82 -9.77 -3.93
N THR A 38 11.55 -10.86 -4.11
CA THR A 38 11.02 -12.10 -4.70
C THR A 38 9.95 -12.71 -3.79
N ILE A 39 10.20 -12.78 -2.47
CA ILE A 39 9.23 -13.25 -1.48
C ILE A 39 7.97 -12.37 -1.51
N CYS A 40 8.11 -11.05 -1.48
CA CYS A 40 6.96 -10.13 -1.52
C CYS A 40 6.12 -10.32 -2.79
N ARG A 41 6.76 -10.48 -3.94
CA ARG A 41 6.08 -10.67 -5.23
C ARG A 41 5.37 -12.02 -5.31
N ASP A 42 6.06 -13.11 -4.96
CA ASP A 42 5.60 -14.47 -5.25
C ASP A 42 4.69 -15.02 -4.14
N ALA A 43 4.99 -14.72 -2.86
CA ALA A 43 4.16 -15.12 -1.72
C ALA A 43 3.12 -14.07 -1.32
N LYS A 44 3.17 -12.86 -1.87
CA LYS A 44 2.24 -11.76 -1.54
C LYS A 44 2.15 -11.49 -0.03
N CYS A 45 3.30 -11.51 0.66
CA CYS A 45 3.38 -11.57 2.11
C CYS A 45 3.28 -10.20 2.81
N LEU A 46 3.45 -9.08 2.08
CA LEU A 46 3.43 -7.74 2.65
C LEU A 46 2.15 -7.00 2.23
N GLU A 47 1.11 -7.17 3.04
CA GLU A 47 -0.17 -6.48 2.88
C GLU A 47 -0.13 -5.14 3.63
N ASP A 48 -0.61 -4.06 3.00
CA ASP A 48 -0.66 -2.72 3.55
C ASP A 48 -2.01 -2.06 3.24
N SER A 49 -2.57 -1.42 4.25
CA SER A 49 -3.78 -0.60 4.15
C SER A 49 -3.65 0.69 4.95
N MET A 50 -2.47 0.92 5.58
CA MET A 50 -2.27 1.97 6.56
C MET A 50 -1.36 3.09 6.07
N THR A 51 -0.47 2.84 5.11
CA THR A 51 0.47 3.84 4.60
C THR A 51 -0.22 4.78 3.61
N PRO A 52 -0.55 6.04 3.97
CA PRO A 52 -1.36 6.91 3.11
C PRO A 52 -0.72 7.20 1.75
N SER A 53 0.62 7.31 1.69
CA SER A 53 1.34 7.58 0.43
C SER A 53 1.26 6.43 -0.59
N ILE A 54 0.91 5.22 -0.15
CA ILE A 54 0.79 4.02 -0.98
C ILE A 54 -0.67 3.59 -1.11
N CYS A 55 -1.41 3.62 0.01
CA CYS A 55 -2.74 3.02 0.11
C CYS A 55 -3.86 4.02 -0.13
N GLN A 56 -3.57 5.31 -0.32
CA GLN A 56 -4.59 6.32 -0.53
C GLN A 56 -4.23 7.23 -1.72
N PHE A 57 -5.24 7.54 -2.52
CA PHE A 57 -5.16 8.63 -3.49
C PHE A 57 -6.48 9.40 -3.55
N PHE A 58 -6.46 10.57 -4.18
CA PHE A 58 -7.62 11.45 -4.28
C PHE A 58 -8.02 11.56 -5.74
N THR A 59 -9.32 11.42 -6.02
CA THR A 59 -9.84 11.64 -7.36
C THR A 59 -9.86 13.13 -7.68
N LYS A 60 -9.97 13.43 -8.96
CA LYS A 60 -10.17 14.77 -9.50
C LYS A 60 -11.30 14.70 -10.53
N ALA A 61 -12.21 15.66 -10.49
CA ALA A 61 -13.31 15.71 -11.46
C ALA A 61 -12.77 15.65 -12.90
N GLY A 62 -13.37 14.80 -13.71
CA GLY A 62 -12.99 14.62 -15.11
C GLY A 62 -11.75 13.78 -15.37
N THR A 63 -11.10 13.21 -14.35
CA THR A 63 -9.92 12.35 -14.49
C THR A 63 -10.27 10.90 -14.17
N MET A 64 -10.02 9.98 -15.11
CA MET A 64 -10.29 8.55 -14.92
C MET A 64 -9.07 7.77 -14.48
N ASP A 65 -7.87 8.15 -14.94
CA ASP A 65 -6.64 7.38 -14.82
C ASP A 65 -5.72 7.98 -13.76
N TYR A 66 -5.31 7.16 -12.79
CA TYR A 66 -4.43 7.56 -11.69
C TYR A 66 -3.21 6.66 -11.67
N LEU A 67 -2.02 7.27 -11.63
CA LEU A 67 -0.75 6.55 -11.53
C LEU A 67 -0.64 5.89 -10.15
N LEU A 68 -0.33 4.60 -10.14
CA LEU A 68 -0.09 3.85 -8.92
C LEU A 68 1.38 3.96 -8.50
N PRO A 69 1.66 4.03 -7.18
CA PRO A 69 3.02 3.89 -6.67
C PRO A 69 3.69 2.61 -7.16
N GLN A 70 4.96 2.71 -7.58
CA GLN A 70 5.73 1.58 -8.14
C GLN A 70 5.92 0.42 -7.16
N GLN A 71 5.79 0.68 -5.87
CA GLN A 71 5.87 -0.31 -4.81
C GLN A 71 4.67 -1.27 -4.81
N ILE A 72 3.55 -0.91 -5.42
CA ILE A 72 2.35 -1.75 -5.45
C ILE A 72 2.54 -2.92 -6.42
N ILE A 73 2.41 -4.13 -5.91
CA ILE A 73 2.41 -5.38 -6.68
C ILE A 73 0.99 -5.71 -7.13
N TYR A 74 0.02 -5.55 -6.20
CA TYR A 74 -1.37 -5.96 -6.44
C TYR A 74 -2.32 -5.18 -5.55
N ILE A 75 -3.49 -4.79 -6.08
CA ILE A 75 -4.58 -4.19 -5.30
C ILE A 75 -5.58 -5.28 -4.94
N LYS A 76 -5.71 -5.56 -3.64
CA LYS A 76 -6.61 -6.55 -3.09
C LYS A 76 -8.06 -6.02 -3.04
N SER A 77 -8.20 -4.78 -2.60
CA SER A 77 -9.49 -4.07 -2.59
C SER A 77 -9.28 -2.56 -2.67
N ALA A 78 -10.30 -1.87 -3.17
CA ALA A 78 -10.36 -0.42 -3.13
C ALA A 78 -11.74 0.01 -2.63
N LYS A 79 -11.80 1.08 -1.86
CA LYS A 79 -13.04 1.69 -1.38
C LYS A 79 -12.96 3.20 -1.52
N ILE A 80 -14.11 3.81 -1.78
CA ILE A 80 -14.26 5.26 -1.86
C ILE A 80 -14.82 5.79 -0.53
N ARG A 81 -14.29 6.90 -0.05
CA ARG A 81 -14.86 7.63 1.07
C ARG A 81 -15.72 8.77 0.51
N SER A 82 -17.02 8.62 0.59
CA SER A 82 -17.94 9.69 0.18
C SER A 82 -18.21 10.70 1.29
N GLN A 83 -17.98 10.29 2.53
CA GLN A 83 -18.18 11.11 3.72
C GLN A 83 -17.14 10.79 4.79
N GLU A 84 -16.59 11.82 5.41
CA GLU A 84 -15.59 11.70 6.48
C GLU A 84 -15.98 12.61 7.66
N THR A 85 -15.45 12.34 8.83
CA THR A 85 -15.46 13.27 9.96
C THR A 85 -14.06 13.87 10.10
N ILE A 86 -13.95 15.20 10.05
CA ILE A 86 -12.74 15.92 10.42
C ILE A 86 -12.79 16.20 11.93
N THR A 87 -11.71 15.86 12.63
CA THR A 87 -11.52 16.15 14.05
C THR A 87 -10.37 17.12 14.24
N LEU A 88 -10.62 18.18 14.99
CA LEU A 88 -9.71 19.28 15.30
C LEU A 88 -9.28 19.20 16.76
N ASN A 89 -8.16 19.84 17.13
CA ASN A 89 -7.83 20.10 18.53
C ASN A 89 -8.02 21.58 18.92
N VAL A 90 -8.18 22.46 17.94
CA VAL A 90 -8.52 23.87 18.14
C VAL A 90 -9.76 24.19 17.31
N SER A 91 -10.82 24.65 17.97
CA SER A 91 -12.05 25.08 17.28
C SER A 91 -11.85 26.41 16.55
N PRO A 92 -12.53 26.64 15.41
CA PRO A 92 -12.60 27.98 14.81
C PRO A 92 -13.27 28.97 15.76
N ALA A 93 -12.93 30.24 15.66
CA ALA A 93 -13.53 31.29 16.48
C ALA A 93 -15.06 31.40 16.26
N THR A 94 -15.50 31.19 15.04
CA THR A 94 -16.91 31.06 14.67
C THR A 94 -17.11 29.72 13.97
N GLN A 95 -18.18 29.02 14.30
CA GLN A 95 -18.53 27.72 13.69
C GLN A 95 -18.61 27.84 12.17
N TRP A 96 -17.96 26.92 11.46
CA TRP A 96 -18.07 26.85 10.01
C TRP A 96 -19.46 26.42 9.57
N ALA A 97 -20.00 27.11 8.57
CA ALA A 97 -21.35 26.85 8.07
C ALA A 97 -21.41 25.55 7.24
N ASN A 98 -22.58 24.92 7.20
CA ASN A 98 -22.84 23.82 6.27
C ASN A 98 -22.70 24.31 4.83
N GLY A 99 -22.01 23.55 3.99
CA GLY A 99 -21.63 23.91 2.63
C GLY A 99 -20.37 24.77 2.51
N ALA A 100 -19.78 25.21 3.63
CA ALA A 100 -18.51 25.94 3.59
C ALA A 100 -17.37 25.07 3.04
N THR A 101 -16.54 25.66 2.21
CA THR A 101 -15.31 25.02 1.74
C THR A 101 -14.19 25.34 2.70
N LEU A 102 -13.67 24.34 3.37
CA LEU A 102 -12.50 24.45 4.22
C LEU A 102 -11.23 24.28 3.37
N THR A 103 -10.25 25.12 3.64
CA THR A 103 -8.95 25.08 2.94
C THR A 103 -7.82 24.96 3.96
N ASP A 104 -6.92 24.01 3.75
CA ASP A 104 -5.62 23.99 4.42
C ASP A 104 -4.73 25.06 3.78
N THR A 105 -4.35 26.06 4.53
CA THR A 105 -3.58 27.20 4.02
C THR A 105 -2.17 26.83 3.56
N THR A 106 -1.64 25.69 4.00
CA THR A 106 -0.30 25.22 3.66
C THR A 106 -0.27 24.47 2.34
N THR A 107 -1.21 23.53 2.15
CA THR A 107 -1.24 22.69 0.94
C THR A 107 -2.20 23.17 -0.12
N GLY A 108 -3.16 24.03 0.23
CA GLY A 108 -4.28 24.42 -0.63
C GLY A 108 -5.34 23.33 -0.80
N ASN A 109 -5.22 22.21 -0.10
CA ASN A 109 -6.22 21.15 -0.15
C ASN A 109 -7.53 21.62 0.50
N THR A 110 -8.64 21.13 -0.05
CA THR A 110 -9.98 21.55 0.34
C THR A 110 -10.87 20.38 0.73
N CYS A 111 -11.90 20.68 1.51
CA CYS A 111 -13.07 19.82 1.73
C CYS A 111 -14.31 20.66 1.96
N VAL A 112 -15.49 20.05 1.88
CA VAL A 112 -16.77 20.75 2.07
C VAL A 112 -17.45 20.28 3.34
N VAL A 113 -17.88 21.19 4.19
CA VAL A 113 -18.64 20.88 5.43
C VAL A 113 -20.04 20.41 5.07
N ILE A 114 -20.42 19.23 5.54
CA ILE A 114 -21.80 18.73 5.45
C ILE A 114 -22.61 19.20 6.66
N SER A 115 -22.07 18.96 7.85
CA SER A 115 -22.73 19.30 9.09
C SER A 115 -21.73 19.50 10.23
N TYR A 116 -22.10 20.37 11.15
CA TYR A 116 -21.46 20.51 12.45
C TYR A 116 -21.88 19.37 13.38
N LEU A 117 -20.93 18.75 14.06
CA LEU A 117 -21.18 17.70 15.04
C LEU A 117 -20.87 18.18 16.47
N THR A 118 -19.67 18.70 16.67
CA THR A 118 -19.21 19.31 17.93
C THR A 118 -18.27 20.47 17.61
N PRO A 119 -17.86 21.31 18.60
CA PRO A 119 -16.90 22.39 18.36
C PRO A 119 -15.59 21.96 17.69
N LEU A 120 -15.23 20.69 17.85
CA LEU A 120 -14.00 20.11 17.33
C LEU A 120 -14.22 19.07 16.22
N THR A 121 -15.47 18.80 15.83
CA THR A 121 -15.77 17.77 14.83
C THR A 121 -16.83 18.22 13.83
N TYR A 122 -16.55 17.99 12.56
CA TYR A 122 -17.45 18.29 11.45
C TYR A 122 -17.55 17.08 10.52
N SER A 123 -18.75 16.82 10.01
CA SER A 123 -18.93 15.92 8.88
C SER A 123 -18.55 16.65 7.59
N ILE A 124 -17.72 16.04 6.76
CA ILE A 124 -17.19 16.63 5.52
C ILE A 124 -17.31 15.67 4.34
N GLN A 125 -17.19 16.22 3.14
CA GLN A 125 -17.11 15.49 1.87
C GLN A 125 -16.12 16.15 0.91
N TYR A 126 -15.79 15.47 -0.20
CA TYR A 126 -14.98 15.99 -1.31
C TYR A 126 -13.59 16.48 -0.90
N ARG A 127 -12.93 15.74 -0.02
CA ARG A 127 -11.56 16.08 0.37
C ARG A 127 -10.58 15.88 -0.79
N SER A 128 -9.89 16.94 -1.18
CA SER A 128 -9.01 16.96 -2.35
C SER A 128 -7.59 16.46 -2.11
N GLY A 129 -7.20 16.30 -0.84
CA GLY A 129 -5.85 15.85 -0.48
C GLY A 129 -5.64 15.70 1.02
N GLN A 130 -4.41 15.39 1.43
CA GLN A 130 -4.03 15.39 2.84
C GLN A 130 -3.87 16.82 3.36
N PHE A 131 -4.37 17.08 4.56
CA PHE A 131 -4.18 18.34 5.25
C PHE A 131 -2.92 18.28 6.11
N THR A 132 -2.24 19.40 6.26
CA THR A 132 -0.99 19.52 7.02
C THR A 132 -1.23 19.30 8.51
N SER A 133 -0.47 18.40 9.13
CA SER A 133 -0.46 18.24 10.58
C SER A 133 0.07 19.51 11.24
N GLY A 134 -0.71 20.10 12.17
CA GLY A 134 -0.40 21.38 12.78
C GLY A 134 -0.65 22.60 11.88
N GLY A 135 -1.27 22.41 10.72
CA GLY A 135 -1.59 23.48 9.78
C GLY A 135 -2.81 24.31 10.19
N THR A 136 -3.03 25.41 9.46
CA THR A 136 -4.20 26.28 9.65
C THR A 136 -5.27 25.91 8.63
N ILE A 137 -6.49 25.67 9.13
CA ILE A 137 -7.68 25.37 8.31
C ILE A 137 -8.60 26.59 8.39
N THR A 138 -9.15 27.00 7.27
CA THR A 138 -10.03 28.17 7.19
C THR A 138 -11.15 27.98 6.17
N ASP A 139 -12.30 28.60 6.43
CA ASP A 139 -13.38 28.80 5.45
C ASP A 139 -13.21 30.11 4.65
N GLY A 140 -12.04 30.75 4.76
CA GLY A 140 -11.74 32.06 4.21
C GLY A 140 -11.92 33.22 5.22
N SER A 141 -12.71 33.03 6.29
CA SER A 141 -13.00 34.05 7.30
C SER A 141 -12.59 33.63 8.72
N ASN A 142 -12.72 32.35 9.05
CA ASN A 142 -12.53 31.83 10.39
C ASN A 142 -11.40 30.77 10.41
N PRO A 143 -10.14 31.19 10.61
CA PRO A 143 -9.02 30.25 10.69
C PRO A 143 -8.99 29.51 12.01
N ALA A 144 -8.56 28.25 11.96
CA ALA A 144 -8.26 27.42 13.12
C ALA A 144 -6.90 26.74 12.94
N THR A 145 -5.89 27.25 13.64
CA THR A 145 -4.54 26.65 13.61
C THR A 145 -4.48 25.44 14.54
N GLN A 146 -4.18 24.29 13.97
CA GLN A 146 -4.18 23.03 14.65
C GLN A 146 -2.83 22.73 15.33
N GLY A 147 -2.83 21.90 16.36
CA GLY A 147 -1.62 21.33 16.94
C GLY A 147 -1.10 20.12 16.14
N SER A 148 0.10 19.68 16.47
CA SER A 148 0.70 18.50 15.85
C SER A 148 -0.21 17.26 16.02
N GLY A 149 -0.34 16.46 14.97
CA GLY A 149 -1.23 15.30 14.93
C GLY A 149 -2.68 15.62 14.47
N TYR A 150 -3.03 16.91 14.25
CA TYR A 150 -4.36 17.34 13.78
C TYR A 150 -4.24 18.20 12.51
N PRO A 151 -5.29 18.22 11.67
CA PRO A 151 -6.56 17.51 11.82
C PRO A 151 -6.44 16.00 11.57
N THR A 152 -7.36 15.21 12.12
CA THR A 152 -7.52 13.80 11.79
C THR A 152 -8.81 13.57 11.00
N PHE A 153 -8.83 12.53 10.16
CA PHE A 153 -9.98 12.20 9.32
C PHE A 153 -10.42 10.77 9.59
N THR A 154 -11.70 10.59 9.87
CA THR A 154 -12.33 9.28 10.09
C THR A 154 -13.37 9.03 9.01
N ASP A 155 -13.31 7.86 8.37
CA ASP A 155 -14.32 7.43 7.40
C ASP A 155 -15.66 7.19 8.12
N THR A 156 -16.67 7.94 7.74
CA THR A 156 -18.05 7.82 8.26
C THR A 156 -19.05 7.45 7.17
N THR A 157 -18.55 6.96 6.04
CA THR A 157 -19.37 6.52 4.92
C THR A 157 -20.34 5.41 5.36
N THR A 158 -21.64 5.69 5.29
CA THR A 158 -22.71 4.78 5.78
C THR A 158 -22.98 3.59 4.87
N ASN A 159 -22.56 3.66 3.59
CA ASN A 159 -22.70 2.58 2.63
C ASN A 159 -21.34 1.96 2.35
N THR A 160 -21.32 0.64 2.07
CA THR A 160 -20.10 -0.06 1.62
C THR A 160 -19.74 0.42 0.22
N ASN A 161 -19.09 1.56 0.12
CA ASN A 161 -18.61 2.13 -1.16
C ASN A 161 -17.35 1.39 -1.65
N ARG A 162 -17.42 0.06 -1.63
CA ARG A 162 -16.37 -0.78 -2.20
C ARG A 162 -16.43 -0.67 -3.71
N LEU A 163 -15.31 -0.28 -4.31
CA LEU A 163 -15.16 -0.29 -5.75
C LEU A 163 -15.06 -1.74 -6.24
N ILE A 164 -15.82 -2.06 -7.27
CA ILE A 164 -15.82 -3.40 -7.86
C ILE A 164 -14.74 -3.46 -8.93
N LYS A 165 -13.86 -4.47 -8.82
CA LYS A 165 -12.84 -4.71 -9.85
C LYS A 165 -13.45 -5.32 -11.09
N TYR A 166 -13.15 -4.73 -12.25
CA TYR A 166 -13.48 -5.27 -13.56
C TYR A 166 -12.23 -5.43 -14.40
N SER A 167 -12.27 -6.34 -15.38
CA SER A 167 -11.28 -6.36 -16.45
C SER A 167 -11.68 -5.39 -17.56
N LYS A 168 -10.70 -4.92 -18.34
CA LYS A 168 -10.98 -4.13 -19.54
C LYS A 168 -11.96 -4.85 -20.48
N ARG A 169 -11.77 -6.18 -20.64
CA ARG A 169 -12.62 -7.01 -21.50
C ARG A 169 -14.08 -7.00 -21.04
N ASP A 170 -14.30 -7.11 -19.73
CA ASP A 170 -15.66 -7.10 -19.17
C ASP A 170 -16.30 -5.72 -19.34
N MET A 171 -15.52 -4.65 -19.15
CA MET A 171 -16.02 -3.29 -19.37
C MET A 171 -16.41 -3.05 -20.83
N ASP A 172 -15.57 -3.45 -21.78
CA ASP A 172 -15.84 -3.32 -23.20
C ASP A 172 -17.04 -4.18 -23.65
N GLY A 173 -17.30 -5.32 -22.96
CA GLY A 173 -18.41 -6.22 -23.25
C GLY A 173 -19.76 -5.81 -22.64
N TYR A 174 -19.77 -5.32 -21.40
CA TYR A 174 -21.00 -5.05 -20.67
C TYR A 174 -21.43 -3.57 -20.66
N PHE A 175 -20.52 -2.64 -20.90
CA PHE A 175 -20.76 -1.22 -20.78
C PHE A 175 -20.34 -0.50 -22.06
N ALA A 176 -21.23 -0.46 -23.06
CA ALA A 176 -20.96 0.28 -24.29
C ALA A 176 -20.62 1.74 -24.00
N SER A 177 -19.56 2.26 -24.64
CA SER A 177 -19.11 3.64 -24.49
C SER A 177 -18.78 4.06 -23.04
N TRP A 178 -18.31 3.13 -22.20
CA TRP A 178 -18.03 3.40 -20.80
C TRP A 178 -17.06 4.57 -20.57
N ARG A 179 -16.20 4.89 -21.54
CA ARG A 179 -15.28 6.04 -21.49
C ARG A 179 -15.97 7.39 -21.69
N ALA A 180 -17.15 7.40 -22.30
CA ALA A 180 -17.91 8.60 -22.62
C ALA A 180 -19.11 8.83 -21.69
N GLN A 181 -19.19 8.07 -20.59
CA GLN A 181 -20.29 8.20 -19.62
C GLN A 181 -20.21 9.54 -18.86
N PRO A 182 -21.35 10.08 -18.40
CA PRO A 182 -21.41 11.26 -17.56
C PRO A 182 -20.52 11.09 -16.31
N GLN A 183 -19.99 12.20 -15.82
CA GLN A 183 -19.24 12.22 -14.57
C GLN A 183 -20.18 11.92 -13.41
N THR A 184 -19.76 11.00 -12.56
CA THR A 184 -20.47 10.63 -11.33
C THR A 184 -19.49 10.01 -10.33
N GLN A 185 -19.96 9.69 -9.12
CA GLN A 185 -19.16 8.96 -8.15
C GLN A 185 -18.71 7.61 -8.74
N PRO A 186 -17.41 7.29 -8.73
CA PRO A 186 -16.91 6.00 -9.20
C PRO A 186 -17.45 4.81 -8.43
N LEU A 187 -17.80 3.74 -9.16
CA LEU A 187 -18.30 2.49 -8.59
C LEU A 187 -17.41 1.29 -8.91
N ARG A 188 -16.54 1.42 -9.91
CA ARG A 188 -15.71 0.33 -10.41
C ARG A 188 -14.30 0.81 -10.71
N TYR A 189 -13.35 -0.14 -10.78
CA TYR A 189 -11.99 0.14 -11.22
C TYR A 189 -11.42 -0.96 -12.10
N ILE A 190 -10.47 -0.60 -12.93
CA ILE A 190 -9.79 -1.43 -13.92
C ILE A 190 -8.28 -1.27 -13.71
N LEU A 191 -7.51 -2.36 -13.78
CA LEU A 191 -6.05 -2.34 -13.66
C LEU A 191 -5.31 -2.75 -14.94
N ASP A 192 -6.03 -3.34 -15.90
CA ASP A 192 -5.49 -3.90 -17.14
C ASP A 192 -5.72 -3.00 -18.36
N TYR A 193 -6.13 -1.76 -18.15
CA TYR A 193 -6.29 -0.77 -19.22
C TYR A 193 -4.98 -0.11 -19.60
N GLN A 194 -4.24 0.38 -18.61
CA GLN A 194 -2.90 0.96 -18.78
C GLN A 194 -1.98 0.47 -17.67
N GLY A 195 -0.80 -0.03 -18.02
CA GLY A 195 0.16 -0.54 -17.05
C GLY A 195 0.59 0.54 -16.04
N GLY A 196 0.57 0.20 -14.75
CA GLY A 196 0.91 1.11 -13.67
C GLY A 196 -0.17 2.12 -13.29
N TYR A 197 -1.36 2.03 -13.88
CA TYR A 197 -2.49 2.91 -13.57
C TYR A 197 -3.68 2.13 -13.01
N ILE A 198 -4.48 2.82 -12.21
CA ILE A 198 -5.85 2.44 -11.87
C ILE A 198 -6.80 3.36 -12.65
N THR A 199 -7.69 2.77 -13.44
CA THR A 199 -8.72 3.50 -14.18
C THR A 199 -10.05 3.34 -13.47
N LEU A 200 -10.70 4.45 -13.16
CA LEU A 200 -11.99 4.47 -12.48
C LEU A 200 -13.15 4.49 -13.49
N TYR A 201 -14.24 3.85 -13.12
CA TYR A 201 -15.54 3.94 -13.79
C TYR A 201 -16.66 4.18 -12.73
N ALA A 202 -17.50 5.19 -12.82
CA ALA A 202 -17.56 6.23 -13.85
C ALA A 202 -16.42 7.25 -13.66
N ASN A 203 -16.31 8.17 -14.66
CA ASN A 203 -15.42 9.32 -14.55
C ASN A 203 -15.82 10.16 -13.31
N PRO A 204 -14.93 10.43 -12.35
CA PRO A 204 -15.27 11.18 -11.14
C PRO A 204 -15.86 12.55 -11.43
N ASP A 205 -16.94 12.90 -10.75
CA ASP A 205 -17.57 14.21 -10.77
C ASP A 205 -16.97 15.17 -9.74
N ASN A 206 -16.26 14.63 -8.75
CA ASN A 206 -15.69 15.41 -7.66
C ASN A 206 -14.42 14.77 -7.07
N TYR A 207 -13.90 15.36 -6.00
CA TYR A 207 -12.81 14.81 -5.22
C TYR A 207 -13.34 13.75 -4.24
N TYR A 208 -12.73 12.57 -4.27
CA TYR A 208 -13.01 11.49 -3.33
C TYR A 208 -11.71 10.87 -2.87
N PRO A 209 -11.48 10.70 -1.56
CA PRO A 209 -10.41 9.83 -1.07
C PRO A 209 -10.74 8.39 -1.44
N ILE A 210 -9.78 7.70 -2.04
CA ILE A 210 -9.86 6.26 -2.31
C ILE A 210 -8.83 5.55 -1.48
N ASP A 211 -9.27 4.64 -0.62
CA ASP A 211 -8.40 3.75 0.13
C ASP A 211 -8.24 2.42 -0.57
N MET A 212 -7.01 1.93 -0.57
CA MET A 212 -6.67 0.64 -1.14
C MET A 212 -6.05 -0.26 -0.07
N THR A 213 -6.39 -1.54 -0.12
CA THR A 213 -5.59 -2.59 0.50
C THR A 213 -4.71 -3.19 -0.59
N VAL A 214 -3.42 -3.12 -0.40
CA VAL A 214 -2.45 -3.49 -1.43
C VAL A 214 -1.47 -4.54 -0.93
N ILE A 215 -0.93 -5.33 -1.85
CA ILE A 215 0.30 -6.09 -1.66
C ILE A 215 1.42 -5.27 -2.28
N ARG A 216 2.51 -5.06 -1.53
CA ARG A 216 3.60 -4.18 -1.98
C ARG A 216 5.00 -4.74 -1.73
N TYR A 217 5.96 -4.11 -2.35
CA TYR A 217 7.38 -4.24 -1.97
C TYR A 217 7.66 -3.46 -0.67
N PRO A 218 8.77 -3.76 0.02
CA PRO A 218 9.24 -2.94 1.14
C PRO A 218 9.39 -1.47 0.74
N LEU A 219 9.07 -0.57 1.66
CA LEU A 219 9.22 0.88 1.44
C LEU A 219 10.69 1.30 1.51
N VAL A 220 11.44 0.66 2.39
CA VAL A 220 12.86 0.93 2.61
C VAL A 220 13.68 -0.29 2.23
N LYS A 221 14.68 -0.09 1.38
CA LYS A 221 15.66 -1.13 1.06
C LYS A 221 16.70 -1.21 2.18
N MET A 222 17.17 -2.43 2.45
CA MET A 222 18.33 -2.64 3.34
C MET A 222 19.59 -2.03 2.71
N ASP A 223 20.39 -1.34 3.51
CA ASP A 223 21.58 -0.61 3.06
C ASP A 223 22.80 -0.98 3.91
N TYR A 224 23.88 -1.44 3.27
CA TYR A 224 25.14 -1.78 3.90
C TYR A 224 25.96 -0.56 4.34
N THR A 225 25.66 0.65 3.85
CA THR A 225 26.37 1.88 4.17
C THR A 225 25.90 2.53 5.47
N THR A 226 24.78 2.11 5.98
CA THR A 226 24.21 2.56 7.25
C THR A 226 24.35 1.48 8.32
N ASP A 227 24.10 1.81 9.58
CA ASP A 227 24.21 0.86 10.69
C ASP A 227 23.28 -0.34 10.48
N MET A 228 23.86 -1.50 10.18
CA MET A 228 23.15 -2.75 9.93
C MET A 228 22.52 -3.36 11.18
N THR A 229 22.96 -2.95 12.38
CA THR A 229 22.46 -3.51 13.65
C THR A 229 21.07 -3.00 14.01
N VAL A 230 20.66 -1.85 13.45
CA VAL A 230 19.35 -1.23 13.69
C VAL A 230 18.35 -1.47 12.56
N GLN A 231 18.81 -1.88 11.37
CA GLN A 231 17.92 -2.16 10.24
C GLN A 231 17.25 -3.51 10.39
N THR A 232 15.94 -3.55 10.19
CA THR A 232 15.15 -4.78 10.19
C THR A 232 14.31 -4.87 8.93
N PRO A 233 14.19 -6.05 8.29
CA PRO A 233 13.30 -6.23 7.17
C PRO A 233 11.84 -5.95 7.55
N GLU A 234 11.07 -5.30 6.68
CA GLU A 234 9.64 -5.08 6.89
C GLU A 234 8.81 -6.38 6.89
N ILE A 235 9.32 -7.44 6.27
CA ILE A 235 8.62 -8.72 6.23
C ILE A 235 8.71 -9.45 7.57
N ASN A 236 7.70 -10.26 7.86
CA ASN A 236 7.60 -11.00 9.10
C ASN A 236 8.82 -11.91 9.32
N SER A 237 9.23 -12.10 10.58
CA SER A 237 10.40 -12.90 10.97
C SER A 237 10.35 -14.37 10.51
N LYS A 238 9.15 -14.92 10.28
CA LYS A 238 8.98 -16.27 9.71
C LYS A 238 9.63 -16.45 8.33
N TRP A 239 9.92 -15.35 7.63
CA TRP A 239 10.55 -15.36 6.30
C TRP A 239 12.07 -15.26 6.35
N HIS A 240 12.68 -15.03 7.53
CA HIS A 240 14.10 -14.73 7.60
C HIS A 240 14.97 -15.90 7.15
N ASP A 241 14.59 -17.14 7.49
CA ASP A 241 15.31 -18.34 7.00
C ASP A 241 15.16 -18.48 5.47
N THR A 242 13.99 -18.15 4.94
CA THR A 242 13.77 -18.14 3.48
C THR A 242 14.64 -17.12 2.77
N ILE A 243 14.86 -15.93 3.38
CA ILE A 243 15.79 -14.92 2.82
C ILE A 243 17.18 -15.53 2.68
N ILE A 244 17.68 -16.23 3.70
CA ILE A 244 19.02 -16.82 3.69
C ILE A 244 19.17 -17.85 2.58
N GLU A 245 18.17 -18.72 2.38
CA GLU A 245 18.16 -19.65 1.25
C GLU A 245 18.23 -18.93 -0.10
N GLY A 246 17.49 -17.81 -0.23
CA GLY A 246 17.53 -16.95 -1.42
C GLY A 246 18.89 -16.27 -1.63
N VAL A 247 19.57 -15.87 -0.56
CA VAL A 247 20.93 -15.32 -0.60
C VAL A 247 21.93 -16.39 -1.06
N CYS A 248 21.90 -17.58 -0.45
CA CYS A 248 22.78 -18.69 -0.82
C CYS A 248 22.57 -19.11 -2.28
N TRP A 249 21.32 -19.20 -2.73
CA TRP A 249 20.98 -19.48 -4.13
C TRP A 249 21.66 -18.51 -5.09
N GLN A 250 21.64 -17.20 -4.84
CA GLN A 250 22.25 -16.20 -5.70
C GLN A 250 23.77 -16.15 -5.53
N ALA A 251 24.27 -16.30 -4.31
CA ALA A 251 25.69 -16.28 -4.03
C ALA A 251 26.44 -17.36 -4.78
N TYR A 252 25.92 -18.59 -4.83
CA TYR A 252 26.52 -19.69 -5.60
C TYR A 252 26.38 -19.58 -7.11
N GLN A 253 25.62 -18.59 -7.62
CA GLN A 253 25.59 -18.25 -9.06
C GLN A 253 26.68 -17.24 -9.45
N LYS A 254 27.37 -16.63 -8.48
CA LYS A 254 28.45 -15.69 -8.77
C LYS A 254 29.55 -16.40 -9.52
N ARG A 255 29.85 -15.95 -10.76
CA ARG A 255 30.90 -16.54 -11.60
C ARG A 255 32.27 -16.23 -10.99
N GLY A 256 33.01 -17.25 -10.61
CA GLY A 256 34.32 -17.21 -10.04
C GLY A 256 34.78 -18.63 -9.67
N GLU A 257 36.09 -18.88 -9.69
CA GLU A 257 36.63 -20.21 -9.45
C GLU A 257 36.28 -20.74 -8.05
N ASP A 258 36.27 -19.86 -7.07
CA ASP A 258 36.00 -20.21 -5.65
C ASP A 258 34.55 -19.94 -5.21
N THR A 259 33.71 -19.33 -6.04
CA THR A 259 32.35 -18.90 -5.64
C THR A 259 31.24 -19.64 -6.35
N TYR A 260 31.50 -20.16 -7.54
CA TYR A 260 30.48 -20.82 -8.35
C TYR A 260 30.30 -22.30 -7.97
N ASP A 261 29.11 -22.65 -7.51
CA ASP A 261 28.70 -24.06 -7.31
C ASP A 261 27.28 -24.27 -7.83
N ALA A 262 27.21 -24.92 -9.00
CA ALA A 262 25.92 -25.18 -9.65
C ALA A 262 25.00 -26.11 -8.82
N ASN A 263 25.56 -27.08 -8.09
CA ASN A 263 24.77 -28.04 -7.31
C ASN A 263 24.18 -27.37 -6.07
N LEU A 264 25.00 -26.62 -5.32
CA LEU A 264 24.52 -25.87 -4.15
C LEU A 264 23.53 -24.79 -4.56
N SER A 265 23.77 -24.10 -5.69
CA SER A 265 22.81 -23.13 -6.24
C SER A 265 21.45 -23.79 -6.51
N VAL A 266 21.41 -24.97 -7.14
CA VAL A 266 20.16 -25.68 -7.42
C VAL A 266 19.45 -26.07 -6.13
N ILE A 267 20.17 -26.62 -5.14
CA ILE A 267 19.60 -27.04 -3.85
C ILE A 267 18.96 -25.85 -3.12
N HIS A 268 19.72 -24.77 -2.90
CA HIS A 268 19.21 -23.58 -2.24
C HIS A 268 18.07 -22.92 -3.02
N GLY A 269 18.14 -22.91 -4.35
CA GLY A 269 17.06 -22.40 -5.21
C GLY A 269 15.77 -23.22 -5.11
N GLN A 270 15.86 -24.54 -4.97
CA GLN A 270 14.71 -25.39 -4.75
C GLN A 270 14.12 -25.18 -3.35
N ASN A 271 14.93 -25.11 -2.30
CA ASN A 271 14.50 -24.80 -0.95
C ASN A 271 13.78 -23.45 -0.89
N PHE A 272 14.39 -22.40 -1.44
CA PHE A 272 13.80 -21.08 -1.51
C PHE A 272 12.40 -21.08 -2.15
N ARG A 273 12.26 -21.73 -3.29
CA ARG A 273 10.97 -21.84 -3.99
C ARG A 273 9.95 -22.67 -3.23
N SER A 274 10.37 -23.80 -2.62
CA SER A 274 9.45 -24.65 -1.86
C SER A 274 8.89 -23.93 -0.64
N PHE A 275 9.71 -23.17 0.10
CA PHE A 275 9.25 -22.35 1.23
C PHE A 275 8.24 -21.29 0.80
N ILE A 276 8.50 -20.60 -0.32
CA ILE A 276 7.54 -19.63 -0.87
C ILE A 276 6.21 -20.29 -1.22
N LEU A 277 6.24 -21.45 -1.88
CA LEU A 277 5.03 -22.18 -2.27
C LEU A 277 4.23 -22.69 -1.07
N ASP A 278 4.87 -23.18 -0.04
CA ASP A 278 4.20 -23.70 1.16
C ASP A 278 3.53 -22.56 1.94
N GLN A 279 4.19 -21.43 2.08
CA GLN A 279 3.59 -20.25 2.71
C GLN A 279 2.42 -19.68 1.88
N LYS A 280 2.54 -19.71 0.55
CA LYS A 280 1.44 -19.32 -0.33
C LYS A 280 0.21 -20.21 -0.18
N LYS A 281 0.42 -21.52 -0.03
CA LYS A 281 -0.68 -22.46 0.26
C LYS A 281 -1.33 -22.12 1.60
N GLN A 282 -0.56 -21.86 2.65
CA GLN A 282 -1.10 -21.46 3.95
C GLN A 282 -1.92 -20.16 3.87
N ASN A 283 -1.40 -19.14 3.18
CA ASN A 283 -2.13 -17.86 3.01
C ASN A 283 -3.46 -18.08 2.26
N ASN A 284 -3.46 -18.91 1.21
CA ASN A 284 -4.69 -19.22 0.46
C ASN A 284 -5.72 -19.98 1.33
N LEU A 285 -5.27 -20.83 2.26
CA LEU A 285 -6.17 -21.51 3.20
C LEU A 285 -6.86 -20.50 4.13
N TYR A 286 -6.17 -19.48 4.61
CA TYR A 286 -6.77 -18.41 5.42
C TYR A 286 -7.76 -17.54 4.61
N GLU A 287 -7.48 -17.29 3.33
CA GLU A 287 -8.39 -16.52 2.46
C GLU A 287 -9.63 -17.31 2.03
N SER A 288 -9.56 -18.64 2.02
CA SER A 288 -10.66 -19.54 1.62
C SER A 288 -11.63 -19.88 2.76
N ILE A 289 -11.35 -19.48 4.01
CA ILE A 289 -12.31 -19.62 5.11
C ILE A 289 -13.47 -18.67 4.82
N PRO A 290 -14.69 -19.16 4.49
CA PRO A 290 -15.82 -18.28 4.26
C PRO A 290 -16.08 -17.51 5.54
N SER A 291 -16.14 -16.17 5.44
CA SER A 291 -16.64 -15.36 6.55
C SER A 291 -18.02 -15.91 6.90
N THR A 292 -18.18 -16.44 8.10
CA THR A 292 -19.46 -16.91 8.66
C THR A 292 -20.43 -15.73 8.73
N GLY A 293 -21.13 -15.44 7.63
CA GLY A 293 -21.99 -14.26 7.49
C GLY A 293 -22.68 -14.14 6.13
N SER A 294 -22.73 -15.18 5.31
CA SER A 294 -23.64 -15.16 4.16
C SER A 294 -25.07 -15.23 4.68
N PRO A 295 -25.93 -14.21 4.43
CA PRO A 295 -27.35 -14.34 4.70
C PRO A 295 -27.87 -15.52 3.84
N VAL A 296 -28.40 -16.53 4.50
CA VAL A 296 -29.17 -17.58 3.84
C VAL A 296 -30.26 -16.87 3.02
N ARG A 297 -30.19 -16.89 1.70
CA ARG A 297 -31.30 -16.52 0.85
C ARG A 297 -32.41 -17.55 1.12
N GLY A 298 -33.37 -17.15 1.96
CA GLY A 298 -34.61 -17.89 2.09
C GLY A 298 -35.29 -17.88 0.71
N PHE A 299 -35.48 -19.06 0.14
CA PHE A 299 -36.43 -19.25 -0.92
C PHE A 299 -37.82 -19.05 -0.34
N VAL A 300 -38.57 -18.09 -0.84
CA VAL A 300 -40.03 -18.02 -0.78
C VAL A 300 -40.51 -18.06 -2.21
#